data_4b533e6be0a7581f51b55fd9a72f97b7
#
_entry.id   4b533e6be0a7581f51b55fd9a72f97b7
#
_cell.length_a   1.000
_cell.length_b   1.000
_cell.length_c   1.000
_cell.angle_alpha   90.00
_cell.angle_beta   90.00
_cell.angle_gamma   90.00
#
_symmetry.space_group_name_H-M   'P 1'
#
loop_
_entity.id
_entity.type
_entity.pdbx_description
1 polymer ?
#
loop_
_entity_poly.entity_id
_entity_poly.type
_entity_poly.pdbx_seq_one_letter_code
_entity_poly.pdbx_strand_id
1 'polypeptide(L)'
;YALHMGQPGFYKPKLISPLLLNKATPDQLSFYDTTPLRETLNEVIDFEYLNQGHIRLCVGATDLASGDFVFFDSSKQQIRVEHIMATGALPPGFPPIEIDGRFYVDGGVYANTPLSKVIEEFANTEHEIENVLCFMFDLFSASGPLPHSMDGMCERIKDIQYSSHSKRSNQIYATAQNLSHAIRFLGSKLSPEVREDPEVQEILKLGHAHRLDLVHVVYRSVTGTELNSKDYNFSAEAAHKHYQQGYDIT
;
A
#
# COMPACT_ATOMS: atom_id res chain seq x y z
N TYR A 1 -17.04 20.72 3.43
CA TYR A 1 -18.39 20.14 3.22
C TYR A 1 -18.34 18.61 3.41
N ALA A 2 -17.50 17.87 2.66
CA ALA A 2 -17.44 16.41 2.73
C ALA A 2 -17.12 15.86 4.15
N LEU A 3 -16.25 16.51 4.90
CA LEU A 3 -15.91 16.08 6.27
C LEU A 3 -17.11 16.16 7.24
N HIS A 4 -18.03 17.11 7.04
CA HIS A 4 -19.19 17.28 7.93
C HIS A 4 -20.45 16.58 7.44
N MET A 5 -20.61 16.47 6.13
CA MET A 5 -21.83 15.93 5.52
C MET A 5 -21.62 14.50 4.98
N GLY A 6 -20.38 14.04 4.92
CA GLY A 6 -20.02 12.81 4.25
C GLY A 6 -19.85 12.98 2.75
N GLN A 7 -19.54 11.88 2.09
CA GLN A 7 -19.40 11.77 0.65
C GLN A 7 -20.39 10.73 0.12
N PRO A 8 -21.38 11.12 -0.69
CA PRO A 8 -22.32 10.18 -1.28
C PRO A 8 -21.62 9.02 -1.99
N GLY A 9 -22.12 7.81 -1.79
CA GLY A 9 -21.52 6.60 -2.37
C GLY A 9 -20.20 6.18 -1.73
N PHE A 10 -19.73 6.87 -0.66
CA PHE A 10 -18.48 6.51 0.00
C PHE A 10 -18.64 6.41 1.53
N TYR A 11 -18.94 7.53 2.23
CA TYR A 11 -19.08 7.53 3.67
C TYR A 11 -20.08 8.57 4.17
N LYS A 12 -20.61 8.35 5.35
CA LYS A 12 -21.47 9.30 6.07
C LYS A 12 -21.01 9.45 7.53
N PRO A 13 -21.17 10.65 8.14
CA PRO A 13 -20.83 10.85 9.54
C PRO A 13 -21.70 9.99 10.44
N LYS A 14 -21.11 9.44 11.50
CA LYS A 14 -21.88 8.80 12.57
C LYS A 14 -22.53 9.87 13.45
N LEU A 15 -23.77 9.63 13.86
CA LEU A 15 -24.52 10.55 14.71
C LEU A 15 -23.94 10.67 16.12
N ILE A 16 -23.37 9.56 16.62
CA ILE A 16 -22.75 9.48 17.94
C ILE A 16 -21.24 9.47 17.76
N SER A 17 -20.56 10.40 18.42
CA SER A 17 -19.10 10.44 18.42
C SER A 17 -18.54 9.16 19.07
N PRO A 18 -17.55 8.49 18.45
CA PRO A 18 -16.91 7.32 19.03
C PRO A 18 -16.22 7.62 20.38
N LEU A 19 -15.87 8.90 20.61
CA LEU A 19 -15.24 9.35 21.87
C LEU A 19 -16.20 9.26 23.10
N LEU A 20 -17.51 9.12 22.85
CA LEU A 20 -18.51 8.96 23.89
C LEU A 20 -18.83 7.49 24.22
N LEU A 21 -18.23 6.56 23.48
CA LEU A 21 -18.46 5.13 23.66
C LEU A 21 -17.49 4.58 24.72
N ASN A 22 -18.01 4.11 25.85
CA ASN A 22 -17.20 3.49 26.91
C ASN A 22 -16.81 2.03 26.61
N LYS A 23 -17.65 1.31 25.86
CA LYS A 23 -17.41 -0.04 25.33
C LYS A 23 -18.03 -0.14 23.96
N ALA A 24 -17.26 -0.60 22.99
CA ALA A 24 -17.70 -0.74 21.60
C ALA A 24 -16.89 -1.83 20.92
N THR A 25 -17.44 -2.42 19.88
CA THR A 25 -16.70 -3.28 18.96
C THR A 25 -15.80 -2.42 18.04
N PRO A 26 -14.71 -2.96 17.51
CA PRO A 26 -13.75 -2.16 16.69
C PRO A 26 -14.40 -1.41 15.52
N ASP A 27 -15.40 -2.00 14.86
CA ASP A 27 -16.15 -1.40 13.75
C ASP A 27 -16.99 -0.16 14.16
N GLN A 28 -17.29 -0.03 15.45
CA GLN A 28 -18.02 1.13 16.00
C GLN A 28 -17.08 2.31 16.29
N LEU A 29 -15.77 2.06 16.45
CA LEU A 29 -14.77 3.04 16.85
C LEU A 29 -14.24 3.85 15.65
N SER A 30 -15.14 4.56 14.96
CA SER A 30 -14.78 5.46 13.85
C SER A 30 -15.74 6.63 13.76
N PHE A 31 -15.27 7.75 13.15
CA PHE A 31 -16.10 8.93 12.94
C PHE A 31 -17.13 8.77 11.82
N TYR A 32 -16.81 7.94 10.82
CA TYR A 32 -17.65 7.73 9.64
C TYR A 32 -18.12 6.28 9.54
N ASP A 33 -19.24 6.10 8.84
CA ASP A 33 -19.78 4.82 8.41
C ASP A 33 -19.54 4.66 6.91
N THR A 34 -18.89 3.57 6.52
CA THR A 34 -18.52 3.25 5.13
C THR A 34 -19.46 2.26 4.45
N THR A 35 -20.67 2.05 4.98
CA THR A 35 -21.70 1.22 4.33
C THR A 35 -21.98 1.69 2.89
N PRO A 36 -22.06 3.00 2.58
CA PRO A 36 -22.26 3.45 1.19
C PRO A 36 -21.13 3.03 0.25
N LEU A 37 -19.87 2.93 0.73
CA LEU A 37 -18.76 2.44 -0.07
C LEU A 37 -18.95 0.97 -0.48
N ARG A 38 -19.45 0.14 0.43
CA ARG A 38 -19.75 -1.27 0.13
C ARG A 38 -20.72 -1.41 -1.03
N GLU A 39 -21.78 -0.60 -1.01
CA GLU A 39 -22.79 -0.59 -2.06
C GLU A 39 -22.16 -0.17 -3.40
N THR A 40 -21.44 0.94 -3.43
CA THR A 40 -20.73 1.43 -4.61
C THR A 40 -19.74 0.43 -5.17
N LEU A 41 -18.92 -0.21 -4.32
CA LEU A 41 -17.94 -1.19 -4.76
C LEU A 41 -18.61 -2.43 -5.39
N ASN A 42 -19.73 -2.88 -4.83
CA ASN A 42 -20.50 -3.98 -5.41
C ASN A 42 -21.18 -3.62 -6.75
N GLU A 43 -21.48 -2.35 -6.98
CA GLU A 43 -22.06 -1.88 -8.24
C GLU A 43 -21.00 -1.71 -9.34
N VAL A 44 -19.78 -1.25 -9.00
CA VAL A 44 -18.75 -0.89 -9.98
C VAL A 44 -17.72 -1.98 -10.22
N ILE A 45 -17.54 -2.93 -9.30
CA ILE A 45 -16.58 -4.01 -9.43
C ILE A 45 -17.31 -5.31 -9.78
N ASP A 46 -16.95 -5.89 -10.91
CA ASP A 46 -17.33 -7.26 -11.26
C ASP A 46 -16.38 -8.23 -10.55
N PHE A 47 -16.77 -8.66 -9.34
CA PHE A 47 -15.98 -9.60 -8.53
C PHE A 47 -15.88 -10.98 -9.15
N GLU A 48 -16.85 -11.40 -9.99
CA GLU A 48 -16.78 -12.65 -10.70
C GLU A 48 -15.66 -12.60 -11.75
N TYR A 49 -15.65 -11.56 -12.58
CA TYR A 49 -14.59 -11.33 -13.57
C TYR A 49 -13.21 -11.17 -12.92
N LEU A 50 -13.12 -10.40 -11.84
CA LEU A 50 -11.86 -10.18 -11.10
C LEU A 50 -11.27 -11.51 -10.60
N ASN A 51 -12.11 -12.41 -10.10
CA ASN A 51 -11.67 -13.69 -9.55
C ASN A 51 -11.43 -14.79 -10.62
N GLN A 52 -11.67 -14.51 -11.91
CA GLN A 52 -11.29 -15.40 -13.01
C GLN A 52 -9.78 -15.42 -13.29
N GLY A 53 -9.01 -14.51 -12.70
CA GLY A 53 -7.55 -14.53 -12.76
C GLY A 53 -6.93 -13.94 -14.03
N HIS A 54 -7.68 -13.17 -14.82
CA HIS A 54 -7.14 -12.45 -15.99
C HIS A 54 -6.09 -11.41 -15.60
N ILE A 55 -6.26 -10.80 -14.44
CA ILE A 55 -5.30 -9.88 -13.81
C ILE A 55 -5.18 -10.30 -12.34
N ARG A 56 -3.95 -10.46 -11.87
CA ARG A 56 -3.71 -10.72 -10.46
C ARG A 56 -3.85 -9.43 -9.67
N LEU A 57 -4.76 -9.42 -8.71
CA LEU A 57 -4.93 -8.34 -7.74
C LEU A 57 -4.40 -8.80 -6.38
N CYS A 58 -3.49 -8.02 -5.80
CA CYS A 58 -3.01 -8.22 -4.45
C CYS A 58 -3.23 -6.93 -3.65
N VAL A 59 -4.03 -7.00 -2.59
CA VAL A 59 -4.37 -5.86 -1.75
C VAL A 59 -3.86 -6.08 -0.33
N GLY A 60 -3.35 -5.03 0.31
CA GLY A 60 -2.73 -5.10 1.62
C GLY A 60 -3.57 -4.43 2.70
N ALA A 61 -3.64 -5.04 3.88
CA ALA A 61 -4.27 -4.45 5.06
C ALA A 61 -3.45 -4.78 6.32
N THR A 62 -3.66 -4.03 7.39
CA THR A 62 -3.01 -4.27 8.68
C THR A 62 -3.99 -4.97 9.61
N ASP A 63 -3.61 -6.13 10.14
CA ASP A 63 -4.38 -6.81 11.18
C ASP A 63 -4.34 -6.00 12.47
N LEU A 64 -5.51 -5.60 12.97
CA LEU A 64 -5.60 -4.70 14.11
C LEU A 64 -5.16 -5.35 15.42
N ALA A 65 -5.23 -6.66 15.53
CA ALA A 65 -4.88 -7.38 16.76
C ALA A 65 -3.39 -7.72 16.84
N SER A 66 -2.79 -8.20 15.74
CA SER A 66 -1.36 -8.58 15.70
C SER A 66 -0.44 -7.45 15.28
N GLY A 67 -0.95 -6.46 14.52
CA GLY A 67 -0.14 -5.43 13.87
C GLY A 67 0.55 -5.91 12.60
N ASP A 68 0.30 -7.15 12.17
CA ASP A 68 0.93 -7.71 10.97
C ASP A 68 0.32 -7.15 9.69
N PHE A 69 1.16 -7.00 8.67
CA PHE A 69 0.71 -6.67 7.33
C PHE A 69 0.26 -7.94 6.60
N VAL A 70 -0.99 -7.95 6.16
CA VAL A 70 -1.62 -9.10 5.50
C VAL A 70 -1.93 -8.76 4.05
N PHE A 71 -1.66 -9.71 3.15
CA PHE A 71 -2.01 -9.60 1.73
C PHE A 71 -3.17 -10.52 1.38
N PHE A 72 -4.20 -9.96 0.76
CA PHE A 72 -5.27 -10.69 0.10
C PHE A 72 -4.97 -10.74 -1.40
N ASP A 73 -4.75 -11.92 -1.94
CA ASP A 73 -4.19 -12.16 -3.26
C ASP A 73 -5.16 -13.00 -4.10
N SER A 74 -5.62 -12.47 -5.22
CA SER A 74 -6.59 -13.16 -6.10
C SER A 74 -6.08 -14.48 -6.69
N SER A 75 -4.77 -14.71 -6.69
CA SER A 75 -4.20 -15.99 -7.11
C SER A 75 -4.28 -17.08 -6.03
N LYS A 76 -4.56 -16.70 -4.77
CA LYS A 76 -4.58 -17.60 -3.60
C LYS A 76 -5.95 -17.75 -2.97
N GLN A 77 -6.81 -16.76 -3.15
CA GLN A 77 -8.17 -16.72 -2.57
C GLN A 77 -9.10 -15.83 -3.39
N GLN A 78 -10.39 -15.99 -3.21
CA GLN A 78 -11.37 -15.08 -3.79
C GLN A 78 -11.31 -13.72 -3.11
N ILE A 79 -11.20 -12.66 -3.91
CA ILE A 79 -11.30 -11.27 -3.45
C ILE A 79 -12.77 -10.90 -3.33
N ARG A 80 -13.12 -10.38 -2.16
CA ARG A 80 -14.47 -9.90 -1.81
C ARG A 80 -14.42 -8.40 -1.54
N VAL A 81 -15.57 -7.77 -1.46
CA VAL A 81 -15.69 -6.33 -1.18
C VAL A 81 -15.01 -5.93 0.14
N GLU A 82 -15.07 -6.79 1.17
CA GLU A 82 -14.41 -6.57 2.45
C GLU A 82 -12.89 -6.39 2.32
N HIS A 83 -12.25 -7.17 1.45
CA HIS A 83 -10.80 -7.06 1.21
C HIS A 83 -10.44 -5.70 0.63
N ILE A 84 -11.24 -5.19 -0.32
CA ILE A 84 -11.04 -3.86 -0.89
C ILE A 84 -11.30 -2.77 0.14
N MET A 85 -12.38 -2.88 0.92
CA MET A 85 -12.69 -1.91 1.96
C MET A 85 -11.62 -1.84 3.05
N ALA A 86 -11.03 -2.98 3.43
CA ALA A 86 -10.00 -3.05 4.45
C ALA A 86 -8.74 -2.26 4.08
N THR A 87 -8.38 -2.23 2.78
CA THR A 87 -7.18 -1.50 2.31
C THR A 87 -7.23 0.00 2.51
N GLY A 88 -8.45 0.58 2.56
CA GLY A 88 -8.68 2.01 2.76
C GLY A 88 -9.38 2.33 4.07
N ALA A 89 -9.46 1.39 5.01
CA ALA A 89 -10.08 1.58 6.33
C ALA A 89 -9.16 2.35 7.29
N LEU A 90 -8.88 3.62 6.98
CA LEU A 90 -7.92 4.45 7.73
C LEU A 90 -8.52 4.96 9.06
N PRO A 91 -8.00 4.50 10.23
CA PRO A 91 -8.45 5.00 11.52
C PRO A 91 -7.97 6.45 11.77
N PRO A 92 -8.66 7.21 12.61
CA PRO A 92 -9.94 6.95 13.25
C PRO A 92 -11.15 7.34 12.38
N GLY A 93 -10.92 7.77 11.14
CA GLY A 93 -11.97 8.19 10.22
C GLY A 93 -12.89 7.04 9.86
N PHE A 94 -12.34 6.00 9.26
CA PHE A 94 -13.08 4.85 8.77
C PHE A 94 -13.01 3.66 9.73
N PRO A 95 -14.08 2.84 9.80
CA PRO A 95 -14.13 1.71 10.70
C PRO A 95 -13.22 0.57 10.22
N PRO A 96 -12.59 -0.18 11.15
CA PRO A 96 -12.00 -1.46 10.84
C PRO A 96 -12.99 -2.40 10.16
N ILE A 97 -12.52 -3.20 9.23
CA ILE A 97 -13.34 -4.16 8.50
C ILE A 97 -13.10 -5.56 9.06
N GLU A 98 -14.19 -6.24 9.42
CA GLU A 98 -14.13 -7.62 9.84
C GLU A 98 -14.08 -8.57 8.63
N ILE A 99 -13.08 -9.46 8.62
CA ILE A 99 -12.90 -10.51 7.63
C ILE A 99 -12.57 -11.79 8.37
N ASP A 100 -13.43 -12.78 8.24
CA ASP A 100 -13.26 -14.12 8.82
C ASP A 100 -12.93 -14.09 10.34
N GLY A 101 -13.61 -13.20 11.08
CA GLY A 101 -13.49 -13.05 12.54
C GLY A 101 -12.29 -12.24 13.02
N ARG A 102 -11.55 -11.58 12.11
CA ARG A 102 -10.44 -10.67 12.42
C ARG A 102 -10.73 -9.27 11.89
N PHE A 103 -10.22 -8.25 12.58
CA PHE A 103 -10.40 -6.86 12.19
C PHE A 103 -9.15 -6.32 11.48
N TYR A 104 -9.37 -5.67 10.34
CA TYR A 104 -8.32 -5.10 9.51
C TYR A 104 -8.53 -3.60 9.32
N VAL A 105 -7.43 -2.88 9.26
CA VAL A 105 -7.36 -1.45 8.96
C VAL A 105 -6.47 -1.21 7.74
N ASP A 106 -6.45 0.02 7.27
CA ASP A 106 -5.68 0.46 6.12
C ASP A 106 -4.24 -0.09 6.15
N GLY A 107 -3.83 -0.66 5.02
CA GLY A 107 -2.47 -1.18 4.86
C GLY A 107 -1.39 -0.10 4.99
N GLY A 108 -1.71 1.14 4.67
CA GLY A 108 -0.82 2.29 4.81
C GLY A 108 -0.37 2.56 6.26
N VAL A 109 -1.12 2.08 7.25
CA VAL A 109 -0.71 2.14 8.66
C VAL A 109 0.60 1.41 8.90
N TYR A 110 0.83 0.28 8.23
CA TYR A 110 2.07 -0.50 8.30
C TYR A 110 3.02 -0.17 7.15
N ALA A 111 2.56 -0.24 5.90
CA ALA A 111 3.36 -0.02 4.70
C ALA A 111 2.51 0.57 3.57
N ASN A 112 2.76 1.83 3.24
CA ASN A 112 2.00 2.51 2.19
C ASN A 112 2.34 2.00 0.78
N THR A 113 3.60 1.61 0.54
CA THR A 113 4.08 1.12 -0.76
C THR A 113 4.85 -0.20 -0.56
N PRO A 114 4.16 -1.36 -0.49
CA PRO A 114 4.76 -2.64 -0.09
C PRO A 114 5.55 -3.29 -1.24
N LEU A 115 6.65 -2.67 -1.68
CA LEU A 115 7.54 -3.20 -2.72
C LEU A 115 8.08 -4.59 -2.37
N SER A 116 8.28 -4.88 -1.07
CA SER A 116 8.75 -6.18 -0.59
C SER A 116 7.90 -7.34 -1.10
N LYS A 117 6.57 -7.14 -1.21
CA LYS A 117 5.67 -8.19 -1.71
C LYS A 117 5.90 -8.49 -3.18
N VAL A 118 6.11 -7.46 -4.00
CA VAL A 118 6.41 -7.61 -5.42
C VAL A 118 7.71 -8.40 -5.59
N ILE A 119 8.72 -8.06 -4.79
CA ILE A 119 10.04 -8.72 -4.82
C ILE A 119 9.96 -10.18 -4.39
N GLU A 120 9.27 -10.46 -3.29
CA GLU A 120 9.08 -11.81 -2.78
C GLU A 120 8.37 -12.72 -3.81
N GLU A 121 7.28 -12.24 -4.37
CA GLU A 121 6.54 -12.99 -5.39
C GLU A 121 7.37 -13.20 -6.65
N PHE A 122 8.20 -12.23 -7.01
CA PHE A 122 9.08 -12.29 -8.15
C PHE A 122 10.22 -13.31 -7.93
N ALA A 123 10.81 -13.32 -6.74
CA ALA A 123 11.86 -14.27 -6.37
C ALA A 123 11.34 -15.72 -6.30
N ASN A 124 10.06 -15.91 -5.99
CA ASN A 124 9.44 -17.24 -5.86
C ASN A 124 8.77 -17.75 -7.15
N THR A 125 8.85 -16.99 -8.25
CA THR A 125 8.26 -17.44 -9.52
C THR A 125 9.19 -18.46 -10.18
N GLU A 126 8.73 -19.70 -10.38
CA GLU A 126 9.48 -20.79 -11.05
C GLU A 126 9.69 -20.55 -12.56
N HIS A 127 9.07 -19.53 -13.11
CA HIS A 127 9.22 -19.16 -14.51
C HIS A 127 10.43 -18.25 -14.71
N GLU A 128 11.20 -18.49 -15.76
CA GLU A 128 12.32 -17.64 -16.20
C GLU A 128 11.84 -16.26 -16.68
N ILE A 129 11.20 -15.48 -15.79
CA ILE A 129 10.89 -14.08 -16.07
C ILE A 129 12.17 -13.30 -15.85
N GLU A 130 12.91 -13.05 -16.92
CA GLU A 130 14.21 -12.39 -16.84
C GLU A 130 14.09 -10.90 -16.44
N ASN A 131 13.02 -10.22 -16.84
CA ASN A 131 12.86 -8.79 -16.63
C ASN A 131 11.42 -8.43 -16.24
N VAL A 132 11.28 -7.65 -15.17
CA VAL A 132 10.00 -7.08 -14.72
C VAL A 132 10.10 -5.57 -14.65
N LEU A 133 9.11 -4.88 -15.16
CA LEU A 133 8.94 -3.44 -14.99
C LEU A 133 7.89 -3.20 -13.89
N CYS A 134 8.31 -2.55 -12.81
CA CYS A 134 7.45 -2.18 -11.70
C CYS A 134 7.24 -0.67 -11.65
N PHE A 135 5.99 -0.22 -11.70
CA PHE A 135 5.63 1.15 -11.43
C PHE A 135 5.21 1.30 -9.98
N MET A 136 5.93 2.10 -9.23
CA MET A 136 5.64 2.40 -7.82
C MET A 136 5.18 3.86 -7.70
N PHE A 137 3.97 4.05 -7.19
CA PHE A 137 3.40 5.38 -6.95
C PHE A 137 3.43 5.67 -5.46
N ASP A 138 4.13 6.72 -5.07
CA ASP A 138 4.26 7.16 -3.68
C ASP A 138 3.53 8.51 -3.52
N LEU A 139 2.43 8.48 -2.76
CA LEU A 139 1.54 9.63 -2.58
C LEU A 139 2.00 10.59 -1.46
N PHE A 140 3.05 10.20 -0.72
CA PHE A 140 3.58 10.99 0.38
C PHE A 140 5.05 11.34 0.13
N SER A 141 5.39 12.63 0.27
CA SER A 141 6.76 13.09 0.04
C SER A 141 7.54 13.23 1.35
N ALA A 142 8.72 12.61 1.39
CA ALA A 142 9.66 12.78 2.50
C ALA A 142 10.16 14.24 2.63
N SER A 143 10.20 14.97 1.52
CA SER A 143 10.62 16.38 1.49
C SER A 143 9.40 17.28 1.35
N GLY A 144 9.37 18.39 2.08
CA GLY A 144 8.28 19.34 2.02
C GLY A 144 8.62 20.63 2.75
N PRO A 145 7.79 21.68 2.62
CA PRO A 145 7.99 22.95 3.29
C PRO A 145 7.88 22.81 4.81
N LEU A 146 8.46 23.77 5.53
CA LEU A 146 8.28 23.86 6.98
C LEU A 146 6.83 24.29 7.27
N PRO A 147 6.16 23.62 8.22
CA PRO A 147 4.79 23.97 8.59
C PRO A 147 4.73 25.29 9.36
N HIS A 148 3.67 26.07 9.13
CA HIS A 148 3.41 27.34 9.80
C HIS A 148 2.11 27.32 10.64
N SER A 149 1.47 26.15 10.77
CA SER A 149 0.26 25.94 11.59
C SER A 149 0.29 24.55 12.22
N MET A 150 -0.55 24.32 13.24
CA MET A 150 -0.70 23.00 13.85
C MET A 150 -1.24 21.98 12.84
N ASP A 151 -2.18 22.36 12.00
CA ASP A 151 -2.70 21.50 10.96
C ASP A 151 -1.62 21.11 9.95
N GLY A 152 -0.83 22.08 9.48
CA GLY A 152 0.33 21.83 8.64
C GLY A 152 1.41 20.96 9.31
N MET A 153 1.57 21.07 10.64
CA MET A 153 2.47 20.20 11.40
C MET A 153 1.97 18.75 11.39
N CYS A 154 0.69 18.54 11.64
CA CYS A 154 0.08 17.20 11.59
C CYS A 154 0.19 16.59 10.18
N GLU A 155 -0.09 17.37 9.15
CA GLU A 155 0.10 16.95 7.75
C GLU A 155 1.55 16.55 7.49
N ARG A 156 2.50 17.39 7.87
CA ARG A 156 3.93 17.13 7.65
C ARG A 156 4.44 15.88 8.37
N ILE A 157 4.00 15.64 9.61
CA ILE A 157 4.34 14.42 10.35
C ILE A 157 3.78 13.19 9.64
N LYS A 158 2.55 13.25 9.15
CA LYS A 158 1.93 12.19 8.36
C LYS A 158 2.72 11.89 7.09
N ASP A 159 3.09 12.90 6.31
CA ASP A 159 3.90 12.74 5.11
C ASP A 159 5.25 12.05 5.41
N ILE A 160 5.91 12.44 6.50
CA ILE A 160 7.17 11.82 6.93
C ILE A 160 6.95 10.37 7.31
N GLN A 161 5.91 10.06 8.07
CA GLN A 161 5.60 8.69 8.50
C GLN A 161 5.37 7.76 7.31
N TYR A 162 4.48 8.14 6.40
CA TYR A 162 4.14 7.30 5.26
C TYR A 162 5.28 7.19 4.24
N SER A 163 6.02 8.27 3.97
CA SER A 163 7.13 8.25 3.01
C SER A 163 8.38 7.53 3.53
N SER A 164 8.59 7.47 4.85
CA SER A 164 9.78 6.85 5.43
C SER A 164 9.84 5.35 5.17
N HIS A 165 8.69 4.69 5.15
CA HIS A 165 8.58 3.26 4.87
C HIS A 165 9.02 2.93 3.43
N SER A 166 8.55 3.69 2.43
CA SER A 166 8.93 3.50 1.03
C SER A 166 10.42 3.69 0.81
N LYS A 167 11.01 4.75 1.38
CA LYS A 167 12.45 5.02 1.26
C LYS A 167 13.30 3.90 1.82
N ARG A 168 12.96 3.39 3.00
CA ARG A 168 13.68 2.30 3.65
C ARG A 168 13.57 0.99 2.84
N SER A 169 12.37 0.67 2.37
CA SER A 169 12.14 -0.52 1.54
C SER A 169 12.95 -0.47 0.25
N ASN A 170 12.99 0.68 -0.42
CA ASN A 170 13.77 0.86 -1.63
C ASN A 170 15.29 0.69 -1.41
N GLN A 171 15.82 1.18 -0.28
CA GLN A 171 17.23 1.00 0.07
C GLN A 171 17.58 -0.47 0.34
N ILE A 172 16.73 -1.18 1.08
CA ILE A 172 16.91 -2.62 1.35
C ILE A 172 16.89 -3.39 0.04
N TYR A 173 15.93 -3.09 -0.83
CA TYR A 173 15.82 -3.72 -2.13
C TYR A 173 17.07 -3.48 -2.99
N ALA A 174 17.51 -2.24 -3.15
CA ALA A 174 18.70 -1.92 -3.93
C ALA A 174 19.95 -2.66 -3.42
N THR A 175 20.08 -2.78 -2.08
CA THR A 175 21.17 -3.53 -1.46
C THR A 175 21.07 -5.02 -1.78
N ALA A 176 19.90 -5.61 -1.66
CA ALA A 176 19.68 -7.03 -1.98
C ALA A 176 19.95 -7.34 -3.45
N GLN A 177 19.52 -6.49 -4.37
CA GLN A 177 19.79 -6.62 -5.80
C GLN A 177 21.28 -6.53 -6.11
N ASN A 178 21.99 -5.55 -5.54
CA ASN A 178 23.43 -5.41 -5.73
C ASN A 178 24.17 -6.64 -5.23
N LEU A 179 23.77 -7.20 -4.08
CA LEU A 179 24.36 -8.42 -3.54
C LEU A 179 24.10 -9.63 -4.45
N SER A 180 22.88 -9.82 -4.92
CA SER A 180 22.53 -10.88 -5.86
C SER A 180 23.33 -10.79 -7.16
N HIS A 181 23.47 -9.59 -7.73
CA HIS A 181 24.31 -9.36 -8.90
C HIS A 181 25.79 -9.68 -8.63
N ALA A 182 26.32 -9.30 -7.45
CA ALA A 182 27.69 -9.60 -7.07
C ALA A 182 27.92 -11.12 -6.95
N ILE A 183 27.01 -11.84 -6.31
CA ILE A 183 27.06 -13.31 -6.17
C ILE A 183 27.06 -13.96 -7.56
N ARG A 184 26.15 -13.55 -8.44
CA ARG A 184 26.09 -14.06 -9.82
C ARG A 184 27.39 -13.80 -10.59
N PHE A 185 27.90 -12.56 -10.50
CA PHE A 185 29.16 -12.19 -11.16
C PHE A 185 30.31 -13.03 -10.66
N LEU A 186 30.49 -13.17 -9.35
CA LEU A 186 31.54 -14.01 -8.74
C LEU A 186 31.33 -15.46 -9.13
N GLY A 187 30.13 -15.99 -9.06
CA GLY A 187 29.80 -17.35 -9.49
C GLY A 187 30.18 -17.63 -10.94
N SER A 188 30.08 -16.64 -11.83
CA SER A 188 30.52 -16.79 -13.23
C SER A 188 32.02 -16.92 -13.40
N LYS A 189 32.82 -16.55 -12.39
CA LYS A 189 34.27 -16.60 -12.39
C LYS A 189 34.87 -17.82 -11.68
N LEU A 190 34.02 -18.61 -10.98
CA LEU A 190 34.47 -19.81 -10.28
C LEU A 190 34.80 -20.95 -11.25
N SER A 191 35.77 -21.76 -10.91
CA SER A 191 36.04 -23.01 -11.64
C SER A 191 34.91 -24.01 -11.48
N PRO A 192 34.72 -24.95 -12.43
CA PRO A 192 33.67 -25.96 -12.33
C PRO A 192 33.73 -26.76 -11.00
N GLU A 193 34.93 -27.11 -10.54
CA GLU A 193 35.17 -27.87 -9.30
C GLU A 193 34.63 -27.12 -8.06
N VAL A 194 34.87 -25.80 -7.98
CA VAL A 194 34.39 -24.97 -6.88
C VAL A 194 32.87 -24.75 -6.97
N ARG A 195 32.32 -24.70 -8.18
CA ARG A 195 30.89 -24.56 -8.39
C ARG A 195 30.08 -25.78 -7.93
N GLU A 196 30.66 -26.96 -8.00
CA GLU A 196 30.00 -28.21 -7.59
C GLU A 196 30.00 -28.41 -6.07
N ASP A 197 30.76 -27.59 -5.33
CA ASP A 197 30.75 -27.63 -3.86
C ASP A 197 29.33 -27.27 -3.34
N PRO A 198 28.73 -28.11 -2.47
CA PRO A 198 27.37 -27.89 -1.97
C PRO A 198 27.19 -26.57 -1.24
N GLU A 199 28.18 -26.10 -0.47
CA GLU A 199 28.09 -24.82 0.24
C GLU A 199 28.11 -23.64 -0.74
N VAL A 200 28.90 -23.74 -1.81
CA VAL A 200 28.99 -22.76 -2.88
C VAL A 200 27.68 -22.72 -3.65
N GLN A 201 27.07 -23.87 -3.94
CA GLN A 201 25.78 -23.93 -4.62
C GLN A 201 24.64 -23.25 -3.84
N GLU A 202 24.61 -23.43 -2.52
CA GLU A 202 23.63 -22.73 -1.69
C GLU A 202 23.79 -21.19 -1.77
N ILE A 203 25.03 -20.69 -1.79
CA ILE A 203 25.30 -19.26 -1.97
C ILE A 203 24.89 -18.80 -3.38
N LEU A 204 25.19 -19.57 -4.41
CA LEU A 204 24.88 -19.24 -5.78
C LEU A 204 23.37 -19.16 -6.08
N LYS A 205 22.54 -19.88 -5.33
CA LYS A 205 21.08 -19.77 -5.40
C LYS A 205 20.58 -18.35 -5.04
N LEU A 206 21.32 -17.59 -4.23
CA LEU A 206 21.01 -16.21 -3.89
C LEU A 206 21.32 -15.23 -5.03
N GLY A 207 22.09 -15.68 -6.04
CA GLY A 207 22.51 -14.91 -7.20
C GLY A 207 21.56 -15.08 -8.38
N HIS A 208 20.28 -14.65 -8.27
CA HIS A 208 19.32 -14.79 -9.34
C HIS A 208 19.53 -13.82 -10.51
N ALA A 209 19.05 -14.23 -11.68
CA ALA A 209 19.19 -13.49 -12.95
C ALA A 209 18.13 -12.39 -13.14
N HIS A 210 17.11 -12.38 -12.28
CA HIS A 210 15.94 -11.53 -12.43
C HIS A 210 16.30 -10.06 -12.28
N ARG A 211 15.87 -9.26 -13.24
CA ARG A 211 16.00 -7.81 -13.20
C ARG A 211 14.62 -7.18 -12.97
N LEU A 212 14.50 -6.42 -11.90
CA LEU A 212 13.36 -5.57 -11.65
C LEU A 212 13.75 -4.12 -11.95
N ASP A 213 13.19 -3.57 -13.02
CA ASP A 213 13.29 -2.15 -13.31
C ASP A 213 12.18 -1.41 -12.57
N LEU A 214 12.56 -0.51 -11.67
CA LEU A 214 11.63 0.24 -10.83
C LEU A 214 11.47 1.68 -11.34
N VAL A 215 10.27 2.02 -11.78
CA VAL A 215 9.87 3.40 -12.05
C VAL A 215 9.16 3.94 -10.81
N HIS A 216 9.83 4.85 -10.11
CA HIS A 216 9.32 5.45 -8.88
C HIS A 216 8.75 6.85 -9.14
N VAL A 217 7.43 6.97 -9.10
CA VAL A 217 6.71 8.23 -9.23
C VAL A 217 6.32 8.72 -7.84
N VAL A 218 6.78 9.90 -7.47
CA VAL A 218 6.53 10.51 -6.15
C VAL A 218 5.65 11.73 -6.31
N TYR A 219 4.47 11.71 -5.71
CA TYR A 219 3.63 12.89 -5.63
C TYR A 219 4.28 13.94 -4.71
N ARG A 220 4.38 15.17 -5.21
CA ARG A 220 4.88 16.31 -4.45
C ARG A 220 3.82 17.40 -4.44
N SER A 221 3.23 17.65 -3.29
CA SER A 221 2.33 18.80 -3.14
C SER A 221 3.09 20.10 -3.43
N VAL A 222 2.66 20.80 -4.46
CA VAL A 222 3.34 22.03 -4.94
C VAL A 222 3.06 23.22 -4.03
N THR A 223 2.00 23.19 -3.25
CA THR A 223 1.45 24.42 -2.62
C THR A 223 1.48 24.45 -1.10
N GLY A 224 1.79 23.37 -0.40
CA GLY A 224 1.68 23.31 1.06
C GLY A 224 0.31 23.73 1.62
N THR A 225 -0.72 23.69 0.77
CA THR A 225 -2.10 24.12 1.06
C THR A 225 -3.03 22.95 1.32
N GLU A 226 -2.51 21.72 1.27
CA GLU A 226 -3.29 20.56 1.66
C GLU A 226 -3.37 20.53 3.19
N LEU A 227 -4.56 20.29 3.72
CA LEU A 227 -4.79 20.22 5.15
C LEU A 227 -4.63 18.77 5.62
N ASN A 228 -4.45 18.57 6.93
CA ASN A 228 -4.41 17.24 7.56
C ASN A 228 -5.63 16.36 7.21
N SER A 229 -6.72 16.97 6.76
CA SER A 229 -7.94 16.31 6.29
C SER A 229 -7.86 15.77 4.85
N LYS A 230 -6.75 15.91 4.14
CA LYS A 230 -6.61 15.49 2.74
C LYS A 230 -7.02 14.04 2.49
N ASP A 231 -6.75 13.14 3.42
CA ASP A 231 -7.07 11.71 3.32
C ASP A 231 -8.57 11.40 3.40
N TYR A 232 -9.37 12.38 3.79
CA TYR A 232 -10.83 12.26 3.90
C TYR A 232 -11.58 13.22 2.99
N ASN A 233 -10.86 14.06 2.23
CA ASN A 233 -11.46 15.03 1.33
C ASN A 233 -11.58 14.48 -0.09
N PHE A 234 -12.64 13.74 -0.33
CA PHE A 234 -12.97 13.16 -1.65
C PHE A 234 -13.98 14.05 -2.41
N SER A 235 -13.95 15.36 -2.21
CA SER A 235 -14.77 16.28 -3.01
C SER A 235 -14.35 16.27 -4.49
N ALA A 236 -15.28 16.56 -5.40
CA ALA A 236 -14.98 16.64 -6.83
C ALA A 236 -13.87 17.65 -7.15
N GLU A 237 -13.79 18.76 -6.40
CA GLU A 237 -12.74 19.77 -6.53
C GLU A 237 -11.37 19.21 -6.14
N ALA A 238 -11.26 18.49 -5.00
CA ALA A 238 -10.02 17.85 -4.57
C ALA A 238 -9.59 16.77 -5.56
N ALA A 239 -10.51 15.93 -6.02
CA ALA A 239 -10.24 14.90 -7.01
C ALA A 239 -9.72 15.49 -8.33
N HIS A 240 -10.34 16.55 -8.83
CA HIS A 240 -9.90 17.23 -10.06
C HIS A 240 -8.51 17.85 -9.90
N LYS A 241 -8.26 18.50 -8.76
CA LYS A 241 -6.94 19.08 -8.44
C LYS A 241 -5.86 18.01 -8.41
N HIS A 242 -6.09 16.90 -7.73
CA HIS A 242 -5.12 15.80 -7.64
C HIS A 242 -4.88 15.13 -9.00
N TYR A 243 -5.94 14.97 -9.81
CA TYR A 243 -5.81 14.47 -11.18
C TYR A 243 -4.89 15.35 -12.03
N GLN A 244 -5.12 16.68 -12.01
CA GLN A 244 -4.29 17.61 -12.75
C GLN A 244 -2.84 17.61 -12.27
N GLN A 245 -2.61 17.61 -10.95
CA GLN A 245 -1.27 17.52 -10.37
C GLN A 245 -0.55 16.22 -10.75
N GLY A 246 -1.26 15.09 -10.77
CA GLY A 246 -0.71 13.81 -11.23
C GLY A 246 -0.30 13.86 -12.70
N TYR A 247 -1.13 14.47 -13.54
CA TYR A 247 -0.82 14.64 -14.97
C TYR A 247 0.41 15.52 -15.22
N ASP A 248 0.59 16.58 -14.42
CA ASP A 248 1.71 17.52 -14.57
C ASP A 248 3.07 16.92 -14.09
N ILE A 249 3.02 15.85 -13.28
CA ILE A 249 4.22 15.18 -12.74
C ILE A 249 4.72 14.07 -13.68
N THR A 250 3.84 13.45 -14.45
CA THR A 250 4.15 12.36 -15.37
C THR A 250 4.52 12.85 -16.74
#